data_56418cdc123993d27a99460ddeb7f3b5
#
_entry.id   56418cdc123993d27a99460ddeb7f3b5
#
_cell.length_a   1.000
_cell.length_b   1.000
_cell.length_c   1.000
_cell.angle_alpha   90.00
_cell.angle_beta   90.00
_cell.angle_gamma   90.00
#
_symmetry.space_group_name_H-M   'P 1'
#
loop_
_entity.id
_entity.type
_entity.pdbx_description
1 polymer ?
#
loop_
_entity_poly.entity_id
_entity_poly.type
_entity_poly.pdbx_seq_one_letter_code
_entity_poly.pdbx_strand_id
1 'polypeptide(L)'
;MKWTLPGTTLTVEREDAKFIEQQFTSMFFGGGIVLSQVSAITGLEPYTVQNWVKREFLPPPDHKRYNMNQLCRIININMLKKVLPMEQICGLLTYIISNLDDTSDVLIDDSKLYFLFVQLAANRTPLHNPAGRDAAIDVVLQAYREPVIGDKERVQKVL
;
A
#
# COMPACT_ATOMS: atom_id res chain seq x y z
N MET A 1 -15.49 -4.80 14.92
CA MET A 1 -16.32 -4.37 13.80
C MET A 1 -15.64 -4.70 12.48
N LYS A 2 -16.35 -5.40 11.63
CA LYS A 2 -15.79 -5.81 10.34
C LYS A 2 -15.52 -4.61 9.45
N TRP A 3 -14.42 -4.69 8.74
CA TRP A 3 -13.93 -3.59 7.93
C TRP A 3 -13.22 -4.15 6.70
N THR A 4 -13.52 -3.58 5.54
CA THR A 4 -12.88 -4.00 4.29
C THR A 4 -11.54 -3.27 4.14
N LEU A 5 -10.47 -4.01 3.92
CA LEU A 5 -9.16 -3.42 3.71
C LEU A 5 -9.17 -2.54 2.45
N PRO A 6 -8.58 -1.33 2.51
CA PRO A 6 -8.59 -0.43 1.36
C PRO A 6 -8.01 -1.09 0.12
N GLY A 7 -8.67 -0.89 -1.02
CA GLY A 7 -8.21 -1.41 -2.30
C GLY A 7 -8.34 -2.92 -2.48
N THR A 8 -9.02 -3.61 -1.57
CA THR A 8 -9.19 -5.07 -1.62
C THR A 8 -10.64 -5.48 -1.40
N THR A 9 -10.90 -6.77 -1.57
CA THR A 9 -12.17 -7.40 -1.23
C THR A 9 -12.12 -8.08 0.14
N LEU A 10 -10.99 -7.96 0.85
CA LEU A 10 -10.76 -8.67 2.11
C LEU A 10 -11.42 -7.94 3.26
N THR A 11 -12.14 -8.69 4.09
CA THR A 11 -12.79 -8.16 5.28
C THR A 11 -12.10 -8.70 6.53
N VAL A 12 -11.77 -7.81 7.45
CA VAL A 12 -11.10 -8.14 8.71
C VAL A 12 -11.79 -7.39 9.84
N GLU A 13 -11.50 -7.80 11.08
CA GLU A 13 -11.87 -6.96 12.21
C GLU A 13 -10.92 -5.76 12.26
N ARG A 14 -11.46 -4.56 12.46
CA ARG A 14 -10.64 -3.33 12.47
C ARG A 14 -9.53 -3.41 13.54
N GLU A 15 -9.83 -4.05 14.65
CA GLU A 15 -8.87 -4.22 15.75
C GLU A 15 -7.66 -5.07 15.34
N ASP A 16 -7.82 -5.92 14.32
CA ASP A 16 -6.77 -6.80 13.81
C ASP A 16 -5.94 -6.17 12.71
N ALA A 17 -6.21 -4.92 12.32
CA ALA A 17 -5.46 -4.24 11.26
C ALA A 17 -3.96 -4.19 11.56
N LYS A 18 -3.57 -4.15 12.82
CA LYS A 18 -2.17 -4.15 13.24
C LYS A 18 -1.43 -5.45 12.88
N PHE A 19 -2.16 -6.53 12.59
CA PHE A 19 -1.57 -7.82 12.23
C PHE A 19 -1.59 -8.09 10.73
N ILE A 20 -2.02 -7.12 9.90
CA ILE A 20 -2.20 -7.32 8.46
C ILE A 20 -0.90 -7.68 7.77
N GLU A 21 0.21 -7.04 8.16
CA GLU A 21 1.50 -7.36 7.55
C GLU A 21 1.86 -8.83 7.74
N GLN A 22 1.65 -9.36 8.93
CA GLN A 22 1.88 -10.78 9.23
C GLN A 22 0.98 -11.70 8.41
N GLN A 23 -0.29 -11.33 8.29
CA GLN A 23 -1.26 -12.12 7.53
C GLN A 23 -0.91 -12.14 6.03
N PHE A 24 -0.53 -10.99 5.48
CA PHE A 24 -0.08 -10.91 4.10
C PHE A 24 1.19 -11.73 3.89
N THR A 25 2.18 -11.58 4.76
CA THR A 25 3.43 -12.33 4.67
C THR A 25 3.17 -13.84 4.61
N SER A 26 2.22 -14.32 5.40
CA SER A 26 1.86 -15.75 5.42
C SER A 26 1.36 -16.24 4.06
N MET A 27 0.67 -15.42 3.29
CA MET A 27 0.17 -15.81 1.96
C MET A 27 1.30 -16.10 0.98
N PHE A 28 2.48 -15.58 1.21
CA PHE A 28 3.59 -15.65 0.25
C PHE A 28 4.64 -16.70 0.61
N PHE A 29 4.43 -17.48 1.65
CA PHE A 29 5.37 -18.55 2.04
C PHE A 29 5.52 -19.63 0.96
N GLY A 30 4.54 -19.78 0.09
CA GLY A 30 4.59 -20.75 -0.98
C GLY A 30 5.25 -20.27 -2.28
N GLY A 31 5.92 -19.11 -2.24
CA GLY A 31 6.63 -18.60 -3.42
C GLY A 31 5.84 -17.63 -4.28
N GLY A 32 4.81 -17.01 -3.72
CA GLY A 32 4.00 -16.02 -4.43
C GLY A 32 2.59 -16.54 -4.74
N ILE A 33 1.76 -15.65 -5.26
CA ILE A 33 0.36 -15.97 -5.58
C ILE A 33 0.12 -15.80 -7.08
N VAL A 34 -0.85 -16.53 -7.60
CA VAL A 34 -1.17 -16.52 -9.03
C VAL A 34 -2.22 -15.46 -9.34
N LEU A 35 -2.38 -15.14 -10.63
CA LEU A 35 -3.26 -14.06 -11.08
C LEU A 35 -4.70 -14.21 -10.60
N SER A 36 -5.24 -15.43 -10.55
CA SER A 36 -6.59 -15.65 -10.05
C SER A 36 -6.74 -15.25 -8.59
N GLN A 37 -5.71 -15.47 -7.78
CA GLN A 37 -5.70 -15.05 -6.38
C GLN A 37 -5.58 -13.53 -6.27
N VAL A 38 -4.76 -12.91 -7.11
CA VAL A 38 -4.66 -11.44 -7.18
C VAL A 38 -6.03 -10.84 -7.51
N SER A 39 -6.71 -11.40 -8.51
CA SER A 39 -8.05 -10.94 -8.89
C SER A 39 -9.06 -11.09 -7.76
N ALA A 40 -9.03 -12.21 -7.05
CA ALA A 40 -9.93 -12.45 -5.92
C ALA A 40 -9.69 -11.44 -4.79
N ILE A 41 -8.43 -11.14 -4.48
CA ILE A 41 -8.05 -10.22 -3.41
C ILE A 41 -8.40 -8.78 -3.75
N THR A 42 -8.21 -8.37 -5.00
CA THR A 42 -8.35 -6.97 -5.41
C THR A 42 -9.71 -6.64 -6.03
N GLY A 43 -10.44 -7.64 -6.49
CA GLY A 43 -11.67 -7.43 -7.24
C GLY A 43 -11.44 -6.99 -8.68
N LEU A 44 -10.17 -6.94 -9.13
CA LEU A 44 -9.83 -6.54 -10.49
C LEU A 44 -9.97 -7.72 -11.45
N GLU A 45 -10.37 -7.40 -12.69
CA GLU A 45 -10.36 -8.41 -13.75
C GLU A 45 -8.93 -8.83 -14.08
N PRO A 46 -8.66 -10.11 -14.39
CA PRO A 46 -7.30 -10.55 -14.69
C PRO A 46 -6.63 -9.75 -15.80
N TYR A 47 -7.37 -9.43 -16.86
CA TYR A 47 -6.81 -8.66 -17.97
C TYR A 47 -6.40 -7.24 -17.56
N THR A 48 -7.04 -6.67 -16.55
CA THR A 48 -6.67 -5.35 -16.04
C THR A 48 -5.26 -5.39 -15.44
N VAL A 49 -4.98 -6.39 -14.62
CA VAL A 49 -3.66 -6.57 -14.03
C VAL A 49 -2.62 -6.82 -15.12
N GLN A 50 -2.93 -7.71 -16.07
CA GLN A 50 -2.03 -8.00 -17.19
C GLN A 50 -1.75 -6.76 -18.03
N ASN A 51 -2.76 -5.92 -18.25
CA ASN A 51 -2.60 -4.67 -18.98
C ASN A 51 -1.67 -3.70 -18.24
N TRP A 52 -1.77 -3.63 -16.91
CA TRP A 52 -0.89 -2.78 -16.11
C TRP A 52 0.57 -3.24 -16.20
N VAL A 53 0.81 -4.56 -16.22
CA VAL A 53 2.15 -5.09 -16.47
C VAL A 53 2.63 -4.72 -17.87
N LYS A 54 1.79 -4.90 -18.88
CA LYS A 54 2.13 -4.59 -20.27
C LYS A 54 2.47 -3.11 -20.45
N ARG A 55 1.77 -2.22 -19.74
CA ARG A 55 2.01 -0.77 -19.78
C ARG A 55 3.10 -0.32 -18.82
N GLU A 56 3.77 -1.24 -18.18
CA GLU A 56 4.90 -0.98 -17.27
C GLU A 56 4.52 -0.18 -16.02
N PHE A 57 3.27 -0.27 -15.58
CA PHE A 57 2.84 0.32 -14.31
C PHE A 57 3.27 -0.53 -13.11
N LEU A 58 3.57 -1.79 -13.34
CA LEU A 58 4.13 -2.68 -12.33
C LEU A 58 5.03 -3.73 -12.98
N PRO A 59 6.00 -4.29 -12.23
CA PRO A 59 6.88 -5.32 -12.76
C PRO A 59 6.10 -6.59 -13.10
N PRO A 60 6.58 -7.38 -14.09
CA PRO A 60 5.93 -8.63 -14.44
C PRO A 60 6.09 -9.66 -13.33
N PRO A 61 5.14 -10.63 -13.23
CA PRO A 61 5.29 -11.72 -12.27
C PRO A 61 6.44 -12.64 -12.65
N ASP A 62 7.03 -13.28 -11.65
CA ASP A 62 8.09 -14.26 -11.85
C ASP A 62 7.45 -15.65 -11.93
N HIS A 63 7.63 -16.33 -13.07
CA HIS A 63 7.03 -17.66 -13.29
C HIS A 63 5.51 -17.66 -13.00
N LYS A 64 4.82 -16.60 -13.45
CA LYS A 64 3.38 -16.40 -13.26
C LYS A 64 2.95 -16.23 -11.80
N ARG A 65 3.89 -15.93 -10.92
CA ARG A 65 3.61 -15.67 -9.50
C ARG A 65 3.97 -14.25 -9.12
N TYR A 66 3.08 -13.63 -8.38
CA TYR A 66 3.25 -12.25 -7.87
C TYR A 66 3.76 -12.34 -6.44
N ASN A 67 4.75 -11.51 -6.11
CA ASN A 67 5.22 -11.40 -4.73
C ASN A 67 4.41 -10.37 -3.96
N MET A 68 4.71 -10.22 -2.67
CA MET A 68 3.97 -9.31 -1.80
C MET A 68 4.07 -7.86 -2.26
N ASN A 69 5.24 -7.41 -2.70
CA ASN A 69 5.40 -6.05 -3.20
C ASN A 69 4.59 -5.80 -4.46
N GLN A 70 4.54 -6.76 -5.37
CA GLN A 70 3.72 -6.66 -6.58
C GLN A 70 2.23 -6.60 -6.23
N LEU A 71 1.77 -7.44 -5.32
CA LEU A 71 0.38 -7.40 -4.87
C LEU A 71 0.06 -6.04 -4.24
N CYS A 72 0.91 -5.55 -3.36
CA CYS A 72 0.68 -4.27 -2.70
C CYS A 72 0.72 -3.10 -3.67
N ARG A 73 1.58 -3.15 -4.70
CA ARG A 73 1.57 -2.17 -5.79
C ARG A 73 0.22 -2.15 -6.49
N ILE A 74 -0.30 -3.32 -6.82
CA ILE A 74 -1.61 -3.45 -7.46
C ILE A 74 -2.70 -2.88 -6.57
N ILE A 75 -2.67 -3.19 -5.28
CA ILE A 75 -3.65 -2.67 -4.32
C ILE A 75 -3.55 -1.14 -4.19
N ASN A 76 -2.34 -0.61 -4.10
CA ASN A 76 -2.11 0.84 -4.02
C ASN A 76 -2.68 1.55 -5.26
N ILE A 77 -2.43 1.02 -6.45
CA ILE A 77 -2.99 1.57 -7.68
C ILE A 77 -4.52 1.47 -7.65
N ASN A 78 -5.05 0.31 -7.26
CA ASN A 78 -6.49 0.08 -7.20
C ASN A 78 -7.20 1.06 -6.27
N MET A 79 -6.56 1.37 -5.16
CA MET A 79 -7.07 2.33 -4.19
C MET A 79 -7.06 3.77 -4.74
N LEU A 80 -5.96 4.16 -5.39
CA LEU A 80 -5.74 5.53 -5.84
C LEU A 80 -6.42 5.85 -7.17
N LYS A 81 -6.71 4.85 -8.00
CA LYS A 81 -7.30 5.08 -9.33
C LYS A 81 -8.69 5.71 -9.28
N LYS A 82 -9.33 5.71 -8.13
CA LYS A 82 -10.62 6.36 -7.94
C LYS A 82 -10.51 7.87 -7.90
N VAL A 83 -9.32 8.39 -7.63
CA VAL A 83 -9.11 9.84 -7.45
C VAL A 83 -8.01 10.42 -8.34
N LEU A 84 -7.14 9.59 -8.93
CA LEU A 84 -6.02 10.04 -9.74
C LEU A 84 -5.91 9.25 -11.05
N PRO A 85 -5.44 9.90 -12.13
CA PRO A 85 -5.09 9.18 -13.37
C PRO A 85 -3.89 8.25 -13.16
N MET A 86 -3.78 7.20 -13.97
CA MET A 86 -2.75 6.18 -13.83
C MET A 86 -1.33 6.75 -13.87
N GLU A 87 -1.04 7.69 -14.76
CA GLU A 87 0.28 8.31 -14.86
C GLU A 87 0.66 9.05 -13.59
N GLN A 88 -0.31 9.72 -12.98
CA GLN A 88 -0.07 10.43 -11.72
C GLN A 88 0.13 9.46 -10.56
N ILE A 89 -0.62 8.36 -10.54
CA ILE A 89 -0.46 7.33 -9.51
C ILE A 89 0.94 6.74 -9.58
N CYS A 90 1.37 6.34 -10.76
CA CYS A 90 2.68 5.71 -10.94
C CYS A 90 3.81 6.68 -10.65
N GLY A 91 3.66 7.95 -11.04
CA GLY A 91 4.61 8.98 -10.70
C GLY A 91 4.72 9.22 -9.21
N LEU A 92 3.57 9.28 -8.52
CA LEU A 92 3.53 9.46 -7.08
C LEU A 92 4.18 8.29 -6.34
N LEU A 93 3.84 7.06 -6.71
CA LEU A 93 4.40 5.88 -6.06
C LEU A 93 5.91 5.79 -6.28
N THR A 94 6.37 6.07 -7.50
CA THR A 94 7.79 6.09 -7.80
C THR A 94 8.52 7.16 -7.00
N TYR A 95 7.92 8.34 -6.89
CA TYR A 95 8.50 9.44 -6.10
C TYR A 95 8.65 9.05 -4.63
N ILE A 96 7.61 8.50 -4.04
CA ILE A 96 7.63 8.12 -2.62
C ILE A 96 8.72 7.08 -2.37
N ILE A 97 8.70 6.01 -3.16
CA ILE A 97 9.63 4.89 -2.97
C ILE A 97 11.07 5.33 -3.22
N SER A 98 11.34 6.02 -4.34
CA SER A 98 12.70 6.44 -4.69
C SER A 98 13.26 7.47 -3.71
N ASN A 99 12.45 8.46 -3.33
CA ASN A 99 12.97 9.56 -2.52
C ASN A 99 13.12 9.20 -1.04
N LEU A 100 12.29 8.31 -0.53
CA LEU A 100 12.42 7.85 0.85
C LEU A 100 13.55 6.83 0.99
N ASP A 101 13.80 6.07 -0.06
CA ASP A 101 14.83 5.05 -0.09
C ASP A 101 16.25 5.65 -0.07
N ASP A 102 16.45 6.80 -0.73
CA ASP A 102 17.74 7.45 -0.87
C ASP A 102 18.34 7.98 0.44
N THR A 103 17.54 8.11 1.48
CA THR A 103 17.95 8.83 2.70
C THR A 103 18.14 7.95 3.91
N SER A 104 17.93 6.64 3.80
CA SER A 104 18.00 5.79 4.98
C SER A 104 18.29 4.34 4.62
N ASP A 105 18.69 3.59 5.63
CA ASP A 105 18.82 2.14 5.56
C ASP A 105 17.46 1.44 5.60
N VAL A 106 16.37 2.18 5.75
CA VAL A 106 15.02 1.62 5.76
C VAL A 106 14.46 1.66 4.36
N LEU A 107 14.32 0.50 3.76
CA LEU A 107 13.69 0.36 2.46
C LEU A 107 12.19 0.58 2.60
N ILE A 108 11.68 1.55 1.86
CA ILE A 108 10.25 1.78 1.76
C ILE A 108 9.81 1.24 0.41
N ASP A 109 9.11 0.15 0.43
CA ASP A 109 8.60 -0.51 -0.75
C ASP A 109 7.07 -0.42 -0.79
N ASP A 110 6.47 -1.00 -1.82
CA ASP A 110 5.02 -0.97 -1.99
C ASP A 110 4.28 -1.61 -0.81
N SER A 111 4.83 -2.67 -0.24
CA SER A 111 4.18 -3.34 0.87
C SER A 111 4.18 -2.49 2.13
N LYS A 112 5.31 -1.86 2.47
CA LYS A 112 5.38 -0.96 3.61
C LYS A 112 4.46 0.24 3.44
N LEU A 113 4.42 0.82 2.25
CA LEU A 113 3.53 1.92 1.95
C LEU A 113 2.07 1.51 2.15
N TYR A 114 1.68 0.34 1.64
CA TYR A 114 0.32 -0.14 1.80
C TYR A 114 -0.04 -0.35 3.27
N PHE A 115 0.84 -0.99 4.04
CA PHE A 115 0.55 -1.23 5.46
C PHE A 115 0.44 0.06 6.26
N LEU A 116 1.14 1.10 5.87
CA LEU A 116 0.96 2.42 6.47
C LEU A 116 -0.40 3.01 6.13
N PHE A 117 -0.86 2.87 4.89
CA PHE A 117 -2.21 3.29 4.52
C PHE A 117 -3.26 2.53 5.34
N VAL A 118 -3.07 1.24 5.56
CA VAL A 118 -3.98 0.43 6.38
C VAL A 118 -4.03 0.96 7.81
N GLN A 119 -2.86 1.22 8.41
CA GLN A 119 -2.81 1.74 9.78
C GLN A 119 -3.45 3.13 9.88
N LEU A 120 -3.18 3.99 8.92
CA LEU A 120 -3.77 5.32 8.88
C LEU A 120 -5.30 5.22 8.78
N ALA A 121 -5.80 4.37 7.89
CA ALA A 121 -7.24 4.20 7.71
C ALA A 121 -7.92 3.57 8.94
N ALA A 122 -7.26 2.61 9.57
CA ALA A 122 -7.80 1.92 10.74
C ALA A 122 -7.87 2.83 11.96
N ASN A 123 -6.93 3.76 12.09
CA ASN A 123 -6.82 4.63 13.26
C ASN A 123 -7.41 6.03 13.04
N ARG A 124 -7.97 6.28 11.84
CA ARG A 124 -8.49 7.62 11.55
C ARG A 124 -9.70 7.93 12.42
N THR A 125 -9.74 9.18 12.86
CA THR A 125 -10.94 9.83 13.35
C THR A 125 -11.54 10.64 12.20
N PRO A 126 -12.77 11.17 12.32
CA PRO A 126 -13.37 11.92 11.22
C PRO A 126 -12.44 13.03 10.71
N LEU A 127 -12.20 13.04 9.40
CA LEU A 127 -11.22 13.94 8.78
C LEU A 127 -11.61 15.42 8.87
N HIS A 128 -12.87 15.72 9.11
CA HIS A 128 -13.33 17.08 9.33
C HIS A 128 -12.95 17.61 10.73
N ASN A 129 -12.43 16.76 11.60
CA ASN A 129 -11.93 17.13 12.92
C ASN A 129 -10.42 17.38 12.82
N PRO A 130 -9.95 18.63 12.99
CA PRO A 130 -8.52 18.93 12.89
C PRO A 130 -7.66 18.11 13.84
N ALA A 131 -8.11 17.89 15.06
CA ALA A 131 -7.35 17.07 16.02
C ALA A 131 -7.22 15.62 15.56
N GLY A 132 -8.28 15.07 15.00
CA GLY A 132 -8.23 13.71 14.46
C GLY A 132 -7.34 13.60 13.24
N ARG A 133 -7.34 14.63 12.40
CA ARG A 133 -6.49 14.71 11.23
C ARG A 133 -5.01 14.73 11.62
N ASP A 134 -4.67 15.56 12.60
CA ASP A 134 -3.30 15.66 13.09
C ASP A 134 -2.85 14.35 13.74
N ALA A 135 -3.72 13.69 14.49
CA ALA A 135 -3.43 12.41 15.08
C ALA A 135 -3.15 11.33 14.01
N ALA A 136 -3.92 11.35 12.91
CA ALA A 136 -3.72 10.42 11.82
C ALA A 136 -2.36 10.62 11.13
N ILE A 137 -1.98 11.90 10.93
CA ILE A 137 -0.67 12.24 10.38
C ILE A 137 0.45 11.76 11.32
N ASP A 138 0.28 11.97 12.62
CA ASP A 138 1.26 11.54 13.60
C ASP A 138 1.48 10.01 13.60
N VAL A 139 0.43 9.23 13.40
CA VAL A 139 0.55 7.78 13.30
C VAL A 139 1.49 7.41 12.16
N VAL A 140 1.31 8.02 11.00
CA VAL A 140 2.16 7.75 9.82
C VAL A 140 3.59 8.21 10.08
N LEU A 141 3.77 9.42 10.59
CA LEU A 141 5.09 9.97 10.86
C LEU A 141 5.84 9.15 11.90
N GLN A 142 5.15 8.67 12.91
CA GLN A 142 5.75 7.84 13.95
C GLN A 142 6.28 6.52 13.41
N ALA A 143 5.61 5.94 12.42
CA ALA A 143 6.08 4.72 11.78
C ALA A 143 7.41 4.92 11.05
N TYR A 144 7.71 6.15 10.61
CA TYR A 144 8.94 6.50 9.91
C TYR A 144 9.94 7.29 10.75
N ARG A 145 9.64 7.58 11.99
CA ARG A 145 10.45 8.46 12.84
C ARG A 145 11.88 7.95 12.99
N GLU A 146 12.02 6.66 13.15
CA GLU A 146 13.31 6.05 13.37
C GLU A 146 13.56 4.95 12.35
N PRO A 147 14.73 4.93 11.76
CA PRO A 147 15.90 5.81 11.98
C PRO A 147 15.92 7.05 11.09
N VAL A 148 14.82 7.45 10.48
CA VAL A 148 14.77 8.42 9.40
C VAL A 148 14.27 9.76 9.89
N ILE A 149 15.21 10.65 10.31
CA ILE A 149 14.85 11.94 10.87
C ILE A 149 14.53 12.98 9.78
N GLY A 150 15.12 12.87 8.60
CA GLY A 150 14.97 13.86 7.54
C GLY A 150 13.71 13.72 6.69
N ASP A 151 12.98 12.62 6.79
CA ASP A 151 11.90 12.30 5.85
C ASP A 151 10.52 12.75 6.33
N LYS A 152 10.44 13.34 7.51
CA LYS A 152 9.20 13.81 8.08
C LYS A 152 8.45 14.76 7.13
N GLU A 153 9.15 15.71 6.54
CA GLU A 153 8.56 16.64 5.61
C GLU A 153 8.10 15.99 4.32
N ARG A 154 8.84 14.99 3.84
CA ARG A 154 8.48 14.26 2.63
C ARG A 154 7.18 13.49 2.81
N VAL A 155 7.03 12.84 3.96
CA VAL A 155 5.81 12.11 4.29
C VAL A 155 4.63 13.07 4.35
N GLN A 156 4.80 14.22 4.98
CA GLN A 156 3.74 15.22 5.07
C GLN A 156 3.33 15.77 3.71
N LYS A 157 4.27 15.97 2.78
CA LYS A 157 3.96 16.46 1.44
C LYS A 157 3.15 15.46 0.61
N VAL A 158 3.30 14.18 0.88
CA VAL A 158 2.62 13.12 0.13
C VAL A 158 1.23 12.87 0.70
N LEU A 159 1.07 13.01 1.99
CA LEU A 159 -0.19 12.77 2.69
C LEU A 159 -1.04 14.03 2.75
#